data_c9de135c8743033b175780e4537b123b
#
_entry.id   c9de135c8743033b175780e4537b123b
#
_cell.length_a   1.000
_cell.length_b   1.000
_cell.length_c   1.000
_cell.angle_alpha   90.00
_cell.angle_beta   90.00
_cell.angle_gamma   90.00
#
_symmetry.space_group_name_H-M   'P 1'
#
loop_
_entity.id
_entity.type
_entity.pdbx_description
1 polymer ?
#
loop_
_entity_poly.entity_id
_entity_poly.type
_entity_poly.pdbx_seq_one_letter_code
_entity_poly.pdbx_strand_id
1 'polypeptide(L)'
;MSVNPRELFRFIRAKGLLALALLFVLPLRAAEPLTIPLANRSEVLVVREPRATTAFVAQPEAVAEMFDKGLLAFANAPTAKEAWGTLIAPTDIVGIKVHAAAGATSGTRPAVVEALIRSLITSGHPATNIIIWDRRLTELRLAGYSRLASKLGVQITSALDEGYDPEVFYEHRIFGKPIWGDLEFGKEGPEIGRKSYVTKLLTKRVTKIINVPPLLNHNVAGVAGNLFTLAMASVDNNLRFQNNIDLLATTVPEIYALPEVGDKVVLNIVDALVAQYQGEETIALHYAKPLNELRFSKDPVALDLLSIHELNRQRETYGVPIPKPPFHLFENASLLELGNTDVRKIQLELIGPAARDQSSAMVTNKPASGS
;
A
#
# COMPACT_ATOMS: atom_id res chain seq x y z
N MET A 1 -58.98 27.25 36.89
CA MET A 1 -59.90 26.10 37.01
C MET A 1 -59.09 24.84 36.90
N SER A 2 -58.81 24.21 38.05
CA SER A 2 -58.02 22.99 38.16
C SER A 2 -58.89 21.78 37.94
N VAL A 3 -58.64 20.94 36.98
CA VAL A 3 -59.31 19.65 36.78
C VAL A 3 -58.57 18.57 37.52
N ASN A 4 -59.24 17.89 38.45
CA ASN A 4 -58.72 16.89 39.33
C ASN A 4 -58.49 15.52 38.63
N PRO A 5 -57.34 14.86 38.79
CA PRO A 5 -57.03 13.64 38.04
C PRO A 5 -57.71 12.36 38.55
N ARG A 6 -58.67 12.43 39.41
CA ARG A 6 -59.30 11.25 40.09
C ARG A 6 -60.57 10.71 39.42
N GLU A 7 -61.11 11.31 38.37
CA GLU A 7 -62.35 10.85 37.70
C GLU A 7 -62.19 10.04 36.42
N LEU A 8 -60.95 9.71 36.00
CA LEU A 8 -60.74 8.96 34.78
C LEU A 8 -60.59 7.43 34.98
N PHE A 9 -60.89 6.93 36.20
CA PHE A 9 -60.71 5.49 36.52
C PHE A 9 -61.99 4.73 36.82
N ARG A 10 -63.14 5.19 36.31
CA ARG A 10 -64.41 4.54 36.70
C ARG A 10 -65.31 4.06 35.57
N PHE A 11 -64.86 3.93 34.34
CA PHE A 11 -65.67 3.42 33.24
C PHE A 11 -65.01 2.39 32.35
N ILE A 12 -64.42 1.32 32.90
CA ILE A 12 -64.18 0.10 32.15
C ILE A 12 -64.28 -1.10 33.11
N ARG A 13 -65.47 -1.43 33.49
CA ARG A 13 -65.80 -2.78 34.00
C ARG A 13 -67.13 -3.21 33.37
N ALA A 14 -67.08 -4.23 32.58
CA ALA A 14 -68.11 -5.08 32.03
C ALA A 14 -68.22 -5.03 30.49
N LYS A 15 -67.45 -5.87 29.85
CA LYS A 15 -67.95 -6.82 28.85
C LYS A 15 -66.75 -7.73 28.46
N GLY A 16 -66.88 -8.99 28.88
CA GLY A 16 -65.89 -10.01 28.51
C GLY A 16 -65.89 -10.26 27.01
N LEU A 17 -64.71 -10.22 26.46
CA LEU A 17 -64.41 -10.89 25.21
C LEU A 17 -63.11 -11.61 25.37
N LEU A 18 -63.19 -12.93 25.31
CA LEU A 18 -62.05 -13.85 25.20
C LEU A 18 -61.32 -13.50 23.92
N ALA A 19 -60.25 -12.75 23.95
CA ALA A 19 -59.35 -12.60 22.83
C ALA A 19 -58.30 -13.73 22.91
N LEU A 20 -58.45 -14.73 22.07
CA LEU A 20 -57.50 -15.81 21.81
C LEU A 20 -56.25 -15.18 21.26
N ALA A 21 -55.19 -15.01 22.06
CA ALA A 21 -53.89 -14.57 21.63
C ALA A 21 -53.24 -15.71 20.80
N LEU A 22 -53.44 -15.67 19.48
CA LEU A 22 -52.60 -16.44 18.54
C LEU A 22 -51.20 -15.83 18.58
N LEU A 23 -50.31 -16.45 19.37
CA LEU A 23 -48.87 -16.23 19.26
C LEU A 23 -48.44 -16.73 17.87
N PHE A 24 -48.35 -15.82 16.90
CA PHE A 24 -47.61 -16.05 15.69
C PHE A 24 -46.11 -16.13 16.09
N VAL A 25 -45.62 -17.34 16.28
CA VAL A 25 -44.20 -17.62 16.31
C VAL A 25 -43.75 -17.46 14.85
N LEU A 26 -43.35 -16.24 14.48
CA LEU A 26 -42.60 -16.01 13.26
C LEU A 26 -41.27 -16.74 13.45
N PRO A 27 -40.92 -17.69 12.56
CA PRO A 27 -39.57 -18.27 12.61
C PRO A 27 -38.58 -17.13 12.46
N LEU A 28 -37.70 -16.97 13.44
CA LEU A 28 -36.50 -16.12 13.31
C LEU A 28 -35.70 -16.72 12.13
N ARG A 29 -35.94 -16.19 10.95
CA ARG A 29 -35.13 -16.53 9.79
C ARG A 29 -33.73 -16.01 10.13
N ALA A 30 -32.78 -16.93 10.32
CA ALA A 30 -31.38 -16.58 10.44
C ALA A 30 -31.06 -15.67 9.24
N ALA A 31 -30.56 -14.46 9.53
CA ALA A 31 -30.16 -13.55 8.48
C ALA A 31 -29.15 -14.29 7.61
N GLU A 32 -29.47 -14.47 6.32
CA GLU A 32 -28.54 -15.03 5.38
C GLU A 32 -27.26 -14.17 5.42
N PRO A 33 -26.08 -14.77 5.45
CA PRO A 33 -24.84 -14.01 5.45
C PRO A 33 -24.85 -13.10 4.22
N LEU A 34 -24.68 -11.81 4.45
CA LEU A 34 -24.58 -10.79 3.40
C LEU A 34 -23.45 -11.23 2.45
N THR A 35 -23.81 -11.84 1.32
CA THR A 35 -22.85 -12.17 0.28
C THR A 35 -22.49 -10.89 -0.45
N ILE A 36 -21.28 -10.37 -0.17
CA ILE A 36 -20.74 -9.21 -0.87
C ILE A 36 -20.49 -9.63 -2.33
N PRO A 37 -21.03 -8.91 -3.32
CA PRO A 37 -20.80 -9.21 -4.72
C PRO A 37 -19.30 -9.25 -5.03
N LEU A 38 -18.84 -10.20 -5.85
CA LEU A 38 -17.44 -10.36 -6.25
C LEU A 38 -16.85 -9.09 -6.88
N ALA A 39 -17.66 -8.33 -7.61
CA ALA A 39 -17.27 -7.07 -8.27
C ALA A 39 -16.78 -5.97 -7.31
N ASN A 40 -17.09 -6.07 -6.00
CA ASN A 40 -16.73 -5.09 -4.98
C ASN A 40 -15.64 -5.60 -4.02
N ARG A 41 -14.93 -6.67 -4.39
CA ARG A 41 -13.86 -7.25 -3.57
C ARG A 41 -12.49 -6.85 -4.11
N SER A 42 -11.58 -6.60 -3.20
CA SER A 42 -10.16 -6.42 -3.50
C SER A 42 -9.44 -7.74 -3.35
N GLU A 43 -8.74 -8.15 -4.39
CA GLU A 43 -7.90 -9.34 -4.35
C GLU A 43 -6.48 -8.93 -3.97
N VAL A 44 -5.92 -9.60 -2.97
CA VAL A 44 -4.53 -9.47 -2.57
C VAL A 44 -3.89 -10.85 -2.59
N LEU A 45 -2.93 -11.01 -3.47
CA LEU A 45 -2.15 -12.21 -3.59
C LEU A 45 -0.85 -12.08 -2.79
N VAL A 46 -0.58 -13.03 -1.91
CA VAL A 46 0.65 -13.12 -1.13
C VAL A 46 1.44 -14.33 -1.58
N VAL A 47 2.64 -14.11 -2.09
CA VAL A 47 3.58 -15.20 -2.43
C VAL A 47 4.63 -15.28 -1.34
N ARG A 48 4.82 -16.49 -0.77
CA ARG A 48 5.82 -16.73 0.29
C ARG A 48 6.81 -17.79 -0.13
N GLU A 49 8.11 -17.47 0.02
CA GLU A 49 9.22 -18.41 -0.21
C GLU A 49 10.25 -18.28 0.93
N PRO A 50 10.34 -19.25 1.85
CA PRO A 50 11.24 -19.15 3.01
C PRO A 50 12.71 -18.92 2.67
N ARG A 51 13.14 -19.28 1.46
CA ARG A 51 14.52 -19.10 0.99
C ARG A 51 14.78 -17.72 0.38
N ALA A 52 13.76 -16.85 0.30
CA ALA A 52 13.88 -15.55 -0.38
C ALA A 52 14.86 -14.59 0.31
N THR A 53 15.12 -14.79 1.61
CA THR A 53 16.18 -14.05 2.32
C THR A 53 17.05 -14.96 3.16
N THR A 54 18.33 -14.59 3.28
CA THR A 54 19.28 -15.17 4.24
C THR A 54 19.96 -14.03 4.97
N ALA A 55 19.87 -14.01 6.31
CA ALA A 55 20.41 -12.92 7.13
C ALA A 55 20.02 -11.52 6.63
N PHE A 56 18.73 -11.31 6.31
CA PHE A 56 18.13 -10.09 5.74
C PHE A 56 18.55 -9.75 4.30
N VAL A 57 19.41 -10.54 3.68
CA VAL A 57 19.85 -10.35 2.30
C VAL A 57 18.96 -11.15 1.35
N ALA A 58 18.37 -10.47 0.37
CA ALA A 58 17.54 -11.12 -0.65
C ALA A 58 18.36 -12.11 -1.50
N GLN A 59 17.75 -13.26 -1.79
CA GLN A 59 18.31 -14.30 -2.67
C GLN A 59 17.69 -14.16 -4.06
N PRO A 60 18.43 -13.65 -5.08
CA PRO A 60 17.87 -13.23 -6.36
C PRO A 60 17.06 -14.32 -7.08
N GLU A 61 17.55 -15.57 -7.07
CA GLU A 61 16.89 -16.69 -7.75
C GLU A 61 15.54 -17.02 -7.10
N ALA A 62 15.49 -17.10 -5.75
CA ALA A 62 14.26 -17.36 -5.03
C ALA A 62 13.26 -16.21 -5.19
N VAL A 63 13.74 -14.95 -5.21
CA VAL A 63 12.90 -13.78 -5.45
C VAL A 63 12.34 -13.78 -6.87
N ALA A 64 13.13 -14.17 -7.89
CA ALA A 64 12.65 -14.30 -9.26
C ALA A 64 11.55 -15.37 -9.38
N GLU A 65 11.74 -16.54 -8.77
CA GLU A 65 10.70 -17.59 -8.73
C GLU A 65 9.41 -17.11 -8.05
N MET A 66 9.53 -16.36 -6.94
CA MET A 66 8.38 -15.77 -6.24
C MET A 66 7.64 -14.77 -7.14
N PHE A 67 8.40 -13.91 -7.81
CA PHE A 67 7.84 -12.88 -8.68
C PHE A 67 7.05 -13.51 -9.83
N ASP A 68 7.64 -14.49 -10.53
CA ASP A 68 6.99 -15.17 -11.64
C ASP A 68 5.70 -15.90 -11.18
N LYS A 69 5.75 -16.63 -10.07
CA LYS A 69 4.54 -17.27 -9.48
C LYS A 69 3.46 -16.24 -9.17
N GLY A 70 3.86 -15.12 -8.57
CA GLY A 70 2.94 -14.04 -8.21
C GLY A 70 2.31 -13.38 -9.42
N LEU A 71 3.10 -13.05 -10.44
CA LEU A 71 2.61 -12.44 -11.66
C LEU A 71 1.61 -13.34 -12.40
N LEU A 72 1.95 -14.62 -12.58
CA LEU A 72 1.08 -15.58 -13.28
C LEU A 72 -0.26 -15.77 -12.56
N ALA A 73 -0.23 -15.93 -11.23
CA ALA A 73 -1.43 -16.07 -10.44
C ALA A 73 -2.27 -14.78 -10.41
N PHE A 74 -1.62 -13.62 -10.22
CA PHE A 74 -2.29 -12.32 -10.20
C PHE A 74 -3.03 -12.03 -11.52
N ALA A 75 -2.39 -12.34 -12.65
CA ALA A 75 -2.99 -12.13 -13.97
C ALA A 75 -3.89 -13.30 -14.42
N ASN A 76 -3.95 -14.38 -13.66
CA ASN A 76 -4.58 -15.64 -14.04
C ASN A 76 -4.15 -16.09 -15.46
N ALA A 77 -2.85 -16.05 -15.72
CA ALA A 77 -2.26 -16.29 -17.03
C ALA A 77 -1.26 -17.45 -17.00
N PRO A 78 -1.18 -18.26 -18.08
CA PRO A 78 -0.27 -19.41 -18.14
C PRO A 78 1.18 -19.01 -18.41
N THR A 79 1.42 -17.80 -18.96
CA THR A 79 2.77 -17.31 -19.29
C THR A 79 2.96 -15.86 -18.86
N ALA A 80 4.20 -15.47 -18.57
CA ALA A 80 4.53 -14.09 -18.23
C ALA A 80 4.17 -13.11 -19.35
N LYS A 81 4.32 -13.53 -20.62
CA LYS A 81 3.96 -12.70 -21.78
C LYS A 81 2.45 -12.39 -21.80
N GLU A 82 1.62 -13.37 -21.55
CA GLU A 82 0.16 -13.17 -21.48
C GLU A 82 -0.21 -12.35 -20.26
N ALA A 83 0.41 -12.64 -19.09
CA ALA A 83 0.20 -11.87 -17.88
C ALA A 83 0.49 -10.38 -18.08
N TRP A 84 1.65 -10.03 -18.62
CA TRP A 84 2.00 -8.64 -18.93
C TRP A 84 1.09 -8.04 -19.98
N GLY A 85 0.66 -8.82 -20.99
CA GLY A 85 -0.26 -8.36 -22.03
C GLY A 85 -1.64 -7.91 -21.50
N THR A 86 -2.04 -8.34 -20.30
CA THR A 86 -3.28 -7.86 -19.64
C THR A 86 -3.08 -6.51 -18.92
N LEU A 87 -1.84 -6.11 -18.66
CA LEU A 87 -1.50 -4.95 -17.84
C LEU A 87 -0.91 -3.79 -18.66
N ILE A 88 -0.10 -4.10 -19.65
CA ILE A 88 0.65 -3.13 -20.45
C ILE A 88 0.63 -3.45 -21.94
N ALA A 89 0.67 -2.42 -22.77
CA ALA A 89 0.88 -2.54 -24.21
C ALA A 89 2.38 -2.53 -24.54
N PRO A 90 2.81 -3.09 -25.68
CA PRO A 90 4.23 -3.08 -26.11
C PRO A 90 4.83 -1.68 -26.27
N THR A 91 3.99 -0.68 -26.55
CA THR A 91 4.37 0.72 -26.74
C THR A 91 4.39 1.52 -25.44
N ASP A 92 3.90 0.97 -24.33
CA ASP A 92 3.88 1.68 -23.05
C ASP A 92 5.30 1.98 -22.55
N ILE A 93 5.45 3.12 -21.91
CA ILE A 93 6.64 3.47 -21.13
C ILE A 93 6.33 3.18 -19.67
N VAL A 94 6.94 2.12 -19.15
CA VAL A 94 6.69 1.59 -17.80
C VAL A 94 7.58 2.28 -16.79
N GLY A 95 7.00 3.06 -15.88
CA GLY A 95 7.68 3.63 -14.73
C GLY A 95 7.61 2.69 -13.53
N ILE A 96 8.73 2.13 -13.11
CA ILE A 96 8.82 1.33 -11.89
C ILE A 96 9.14 2.29 -10.73
N LYS A 97 8.11 2.59 -9.92
CA LYS A 97 8.28 3.42 -8.72
C LYS A 97 8.82 2.57 -7.58
N VAL A 98 9.94 2.98 -7.04
CA VAL A 98 10.57 2.36 -5.87
C VAL A 98 10.62 3.34 -4.70
N HIS A 99 10.89 2.88 -3.47
CA HIS A 99 11.21 3.73 -2.33
C HIS A 99 12.66 3.49 -1.93
N ALA A 100 13.54 4.38 -2.37
CA ALA A 100 14.99 4.23 -2.26
C ALA A 100 15.59 4.95 -1.04
N ALA A 101 14.85 5.85 -0.39
CA ALA A 101 15.34 6.68 0.72
C ALA A 101 15.90 5.83 1.89
N ALA A 102 15.26 4.70 2.19
CA ALA A 102 15.73 3.76 3.23
C ALA A 102 16.85 2.79 2.75
N GLY A 103 17.45 3.04 1.58
CA GLY A 103 18.53 2.23 1.01
C GLY A 103 18.10 0.84 0.52
N ALA A 104 19.08 0.02 0.14
CA ALA A 104 18.84 -1.32 -0.41
C ALA A 104 18.35 -2.35 0.62
N THR A 105 18.45 -2.07 1.92
CA THR A 105 18.13 -3.01 2.99
C THR A 105 16.70 -2.81 3.51
N SER A 106 16.30 -1.59 3.77
CA SER A 106 15.00 -1.23 4.36
C SER A 106 14.05 -0.60 3.33
N GLY A 107 14.58 -0.01 2.25
CA GLY A 107 13.82 0.43 1.09
C GLY A 107 13.43 -0.73 0.16
N THR A 108 12.91 -0.41 -1.01
CA THR A 108 12.63 -1.41 -2.06
C THR A 108 13.94 -2.09 -2.46
N ARG A 109 13.95 -3.41 -2.44
CA ARG A 109 15.17 -4.19 -2.71
C ARG A 109 15.42 -4.32 -4.20
N PRO A 110 16.66 -4.03 -4.66
CA PRO A 110 17.01 -4.17 -6.07
C PRO A 110 16.73 -5.57 -6.65
N ALA A 111 16.80 -6.64 -5.84
CA ALA A 111 16.49 -7.99 -6.29
C ALA A 111 15.03 -8.16 -6.75
N VAL A 112 14.09 -7.52 -6.06
CA VAL A 112 12.65 -7.53 -6.44
C VAL A 112 12.46 -6.79 -7.77
N VAL A 113 13.09 -5.63 -7.91
CA VAL A 113 13.02 -4.82 -9.14
C VAL A 113 13.75 -5.50 -10.29
N GLU A 114 14.86 -6.20 -10.05
CA GLU A 114 15.55 -7.02 -11.04
C GLU A 114 14.64 -8.13 -11.57
N ALA A 115 13.96 -8.87 -10.68
CA ALA A 115 13.02 -9.92 -11.07
C ALA A 115 11.89 -9.37 -11.95
N LEU A 116 11.28 -8.25 -11.55
CA LEU A 116 10.26 -7.54 -12.32
C LEU A 116 10.75 -7.14 -13.72
N ILE A 117 11.91 -6.46 -13.81
CA ILE A 117 12.45 -5.99 -15.08
C ILE A 117 12.81 -7.17 -16.01
N ARG A 118 13.41 -8.23 -15.47
CA ARG A 118 13.72 -9.44 -16.25
C ARG A 118 12.46 -10.08 -16.79
N SER A 119 11.40 -10.17 -16.00
CA SER A 119 10.10 -10.70 -16.44
C SER A 119 9.51 -9.86 -17.58
N LEU A 120 9.57 -8.53 -17.51
CA LEU A 120 9.15 -7.63 -18.58
C LEU A 120 9.96 -7.86 -19.87
N ILE A 121 11.30 -7.86 -19.77
CA ILE A 121 12.19 -8.00 -20.93
C ILE A 121 12.02 -9.38 -21.59
N THR A 122 11.98 -10.46 -20.82
CA THR A 122 11.78 -11.82 -21.35
C THR A 122 10.41 -12.02 -21.99
N SER A 123 9.41 -11.24 -21.56
CA SER A 123 8.09 -11.20 -22.18
C SER A 123 8.03 -10.37 -23.46
N GLY A 124 9.14 -9.73 -23.84
CA GLY A 124 9.28 -8.97 -25.09
C GLY A 124 9.07 -7.45 -24.94
N HIS A 125 8.92 -6.92 -23.71
CA HIS A 125 8.85 -5.48 -23.51
C HIS A 125 10.24 -4.83 -23.68
N PRO A 126 10.38 -3.74 -24.48
CA PRO A 126 11.68 -3.12 -24.74
C PRO A 126 12.32 -2.57 -23.46
N ALA A 127 13.56 -2.91 -23.18
CA ALA A 127 14.29 -2.40 -22.00
C ALA A 127 14.37 -0.85 -22.00
N THR A 128 14.45 -0.23 -23.18
CA THR A 128 14.45 1.23 -23.36
C THR A 128 13.15 1.91 -22.94
N ASN A 129 12.05 1.15 -22.82
CA ASN A 129 10.74 1.64 -22.38
C ASN A 129 10.50 1.38 -20.89
N ILE A 130 11.53 0.97 -20.14
CA ILE A 130 11.45 0.74 -18.69
C ILE A 130 12.27 1.79 -17.97
N ILE A 131 11.66 2.47 -16.99
CA ILE A 131 12.27 3.54 -16.19
C ILE A 131 12.14 3.22 -14.72
N ILE A 132 13.28 3.04 -14.02
CA ILE A 132 13.29 2.98 -12.55
C ILE A 132 13.29 4.42 -12.03
N TRP A 133 12.39 4.74 -11.09
CA TRP A 133 12.33 6.10 -10.59
C TRP A 133 11.92 6.21 -9.12
N ASP A 134 12.36 7.30 -8.50
CA ASP A 134 11.92 7.79 -7.20
C ASP A 134 12.04 9.32 -7.18
N ARG A 135 11.86 9.93 -6.02
CA ARG A 135 11.93 11.39 -5.88
C ARG A 135 13.32 11.93 -6.17
N ARG A 136 14.41 11.28 -5.65
CA ARG A 136 15.80 11.76 -5.75
C ARG A 136 16.74 10.72 -6.36
N LEU A 137 17.52 11.15 -7.34
CA LEU A 137 18.48 10.28 -8.00
C LEU A 137 19.61 9.83 -7.07
N THR A 138 19.99 10.64 -6.09
CA THR A 138 21.03 10.29 -5.10
C THR A 138 20.63 9.07 -4.27
N GLU A 139 19.36 8.99 -3.84
CA GLU A 139 18.81 7.85 -3.10
C GLU A 139 18.82 6.58 -3.95
N LEU A 140 18.39 6.69 -5.21
CA LEU A 140 18.45 5.58 -6.17
C LEU A 140 19.87 5.06 -6.39
N ARG A 141 20.86 5.95 -6.49
CA ARG A 141 22.28 5.58 -6.65
C ARG A 141 22.81 4.85 -5.42
N LEU A 142 22.54 5.39 -4.23
CA LEU A 142 22.96 4.79 -2.95
C LEU A 142 22.31 3.43 -2.71
N ALA A 143 21.07 3.23 -3.13
CA ALA A 143 20.37 1.95 -3.07
C ALA A 143 20.83 0.94 -4.14
N GLY A 144 21.74 1.33 -5.06
CA GLY A 144 22.33 0.43 -6.05
C GLY A 144 21.60 0.35 -7.39
N TYR A 145 20.55 1.13 -7.60
CA TYR A 145 19.73 1.09 -8.82
C TYR A 145 20.47 1.53 -10.07
N SER A 146 21.48 2.41 -10.00
CA SER A 146 22.30 2.76 -11.15
C SER A 146 23.05 1.56 -11.74
N ARG A 147 23.57 0.67 -10.87
CA ARG A 147 24.22 -0.58 -11.32
C ARG A 147 23.21 -1.52 -11.95
N LEU A 148 22.02 -1.64 -11.33
CA LEU A 148 20.95 -2.48 -11.86
C LEU A 148 20.48 -2.00 -13.23
N ALA A 149 20.22 -0.69 -13.38
CA ALA A 149 19.79 -0.10 -14.64
C ALA A 149 20.81 -0.33 -15.76
N SER A 150 22.11 -0.10 -15.50
CA SER A 150 23.19 -0.36 -16.45
C SER A 150 23.28 -1.84 -16.82
N LYS A 151 23.13 -2.76 -15.85
CA LYS A 151 23.17 -4.22 -16.07
C LYS A 151 22.07 -4.70 -17.01
N LEU A 152 20.87 -4.09 -16.91
CA LEU A 152 19.67 -4.53 -17.64
C LEU A 152 19.36 -3.67 -18.87
N GLY A 153 20.10 -2.58 -19.10
CA GLY A 153 19.88 -1.67 -20.23
C GLY A 153 18.60 -0.84 -20.10
N VAL A 154 18.11 -0.62 -18.88
CA VAL A 154 16.92 0.20 -18.61
C VAL A 154 17.31 1.61 -18.18
N GLN A 155 16.34 2.53 -18.19
CA GLN A 155 16.54 3.91 -17.78
C GLN A 155 16.41 4.05 -16.25
N ILE A 156 17.08 5.06 -15.70
CA ILE A 156 16.94 5.50 -14.31
C ILE A 156 16.87 7.03 -14.28
N THR A 157 15.89 7.56 -13.55
CA THR A 157 15.74 9.01 -13.36
C THR A 157 15.06 9.33 -12.03
N SER A 158 14.89 10.60 -11.73
CA SER A 158 14.15 11.04 -10.55
C SER A 158 13.11 12.10 -10.90
N ALA A 159 12.09 12.23 -10.06
CA ALA A 159 11.07 13.28 -10.21
C ALA A 159 11.72 14.68 -10.21
N LEU A 160 12.73 14.88 -9.36
CA LEU A 160 13.45 16.14 -9.24
C LEU A 160 14.27 16.45 -10.52
N ASP A 161 14.96 15.48 -11.09
CA ASP A 161 15.78 15.69 -12.29
C ASP A 161 14.95 15.91 -13.56
N GLU A 162 13.77 15.25 -13.66
CA GLU A 162 12.81 15.49 -14.75
C GLU A 162 12.12 16.85 -14.62
N GLY A 163 12.08 17.40 -13.41
CA GLY A 163 11.38 18.62 -13.08
C GLY A 163 9.86 18.46 -13.06
N TYR A 164 9.17 19.60 -12.86
CA TYR A 164 7.74 19.61 -12.63
C TYR A 164 6.98 20.33 -13.73
N ASP A 165 5.74 19.92 -13.97
CA ASP A 165 4.89 20.47 -15.03
C ASP A 165 4.08 21.67 -14.50
N PRO A 166 4.26 22.87 -15.05
CA PRO A 166 3.54 24.07 -14.56
C PRO A 166 2.03 24.02 -14.81
N GLU A 167 1.57 23.12 -15.70
CA GLU A 167 0.16 23.00 -16.07
C GLU A 167 -0.61 21.99 -15.20
N VAL A 168 0.11 21.08 -14.50
CA VAL A 168 -0.49 19.98 -13.73
C VAL A 168 -0.05 20.05 -12.28
N PHE A 169 -1.00 20.31 -11.38
CA PHE A 169 -0.69 20.51 -9.97
C PHE A 169 -1.86 20.10 -9.05
N TYR A 170 -1.50 19.78 -7.84
CA TYR A 170 -2.41 19.70 -6.69
C TYR A 170 -2.37 21.03 -5.93
N GLU A 171 -3.51 21.65 -5.70
CA GLU A 171 -3.60 22.91 -4.96
C GLU A 171 -4.20 22.71 -3.57
N HIS A 172 -3.54 23.27 -2.55
CA HIS A 172 -4.03 23.26 -1.19
C HIS A 172 -3.78 24.63 -0.54
N ARG A 173 -4.74 25.10 0.26
CA ARG A 173 -4.66 26.42 0.92
C ARG A 173 -3.51 26.57 1.93
N ILE A 174 -2.92 25.47 2.41
CA ILE A 174 -1.75 25.51 3.29
C ILE A 174 -0.53 25.87 2.47
N PHE A 175 0.12 26.96 2.86
CA PHE A 175 1.36 27.42 2.22
C PHE A 175 2.52 26.50 2.60
N GLY A 176 3.33 26.14 1.60
CA GLY A 176 4.64 25.56 1.81
C GLY A 176 5.74 26.62 1.72
N LYS A 177 6.91 26.28 2.23
CA LYS A 177 8.14 27.01 1.96
C LYS A 177 8.87 26.24 0.86
N PRO A 178 8.82 26.71 -0.42
CA PRO A 178 9.49 26.03 -1.51
C PRO A 178 10.98 25.87 -1.26
N ILE A 179 11.51 24.71 -1.61
CA ILE A 179 12.91 24.35 -1.50
C ILE A 179 13.57 24.25 -2.87
N TRP A 180 14.89 24.17 -2.91
CA TRP A 180 15.60 23.96 -4.18
C TRP A 180 15.05 22.74 -4.92
N GLY A 181 14.67 22.96 -6.17
CA GLY A 181 14.04 21.96 -7.04
C GLY A 181 12.51 22.08 -7.13
N ASP A 182 11.85 22.76 -6.21
CA ASP A 182 10.43 23.11 -6.36
C ASP A 182 10.25 24.13 -7.48
N LEU A 183 9.15 24.03 -8.24
CA LEU A 183 8.90 24.90 -9.40
C LEU A 183 8.73 26.37 -9.02
N GLU A 184 8.26 26.64 -7.82
CA GLU A 184 8.07 28.00 -7.29
C GLU A 184 9.26 28.51 -6.47
N PHE A 185 10.38 27.76 -6.40
CA PHE A 185 11.54 28.19 -5.65
C PHE A 185 12.06 29.55 -6.16
N GLY A 186 12.27 30.46 -5.22
CA GLY A 186 12.73 31.83 -5.53
C GLY A 186 11.65 32.77 -6.08
N LYS A 187 10.40 32.32 -6.27
CA LYS A 187 9.27 33.19 -6.59
C LYS A 187 8.69 33.82 -5.33
N GLU A 188 8.05 34.97 -5.48
CA GLU A 188 7.38 35.70 -4.40
C GLU A 188 5.94 36.03 -4.79
N GLY A 189 5.06 36.12 -3.79
CA GLY A 189 3.66 36.51 -4.00
C GLY A 189 2.70 35.72 -3.08
N PRO A 190 1.42 36.17 -2.99
CA PRO A 190 0.44 35.62 -2.04
C PRO A 190 0.00 34.17 -2.38
N GLU A 191 0.22 33.72 -3.61
CA GLU A 191 -0.17 32.40 -4.08
C GLU A 191 1.00 31.41 -4.13
N ILE A 192 2.24 31.90 -3.87
CA ILE A 192 3.43 31.05 -3.91
C ILE A 192 3.42 30.07 -2.75
N GLY A 193 3.74 28.81 -3.04
CA GLY A 193 3.77 27.72 -2.07
C GLY A 193 2.41 27.06 -1.79
N ARG A 194 1.34 27.39 -2.53
CA ARG A 194 0.03 26.70 -2.44
C ARG A 194 -0.08 25.49 -3.36
N LYS A 195 0.72 25.46 -4.42
CA LYS A 195 0.69 24.42 -5.43
C LYS A 195 1.77 23.37 -5.18
N SER A 196 1.45 22.14 -5.53
CA SER A 196 2.37 21.00 -5.62
C SER A 196 2.29 20.48 -7.04
N TYR A 197 3.30 20.77 -7.84
CA TYR A 197 3.32 20.46 -9.27
C TYR A 197 3.72 19.00 -9.50
N VAL A 198 3.03 18.35 -10.43
CA VAL A 198 3.32 16.95 -10.79
C VAL A 198 4.59 16.89 -11.63
N THR A 199 5.43 15.89 -11.39
CA THR A 199 6.65 15.70 -12.15
C THR A 199 6.37 15.44 -13.63
N LYS A 200 7.19 16.05 -14.52
CA LYS A 200 7.14 15.82 -15.97
C LYS A 200 7.37 14.37 -16.34
N LEU A 201 8.04 13.60 -15.48
CA LEU A 201 8.16 12.17 -15.67
C LEU A 201 6.80 11.51 -15.87
N LEU A 202 5.83 11.87 -15.03
CA LEU A 202 4.47 11.31 -15.08
C LEU A 202 3.59 12.02 -16.11
N THR A 203 3.71 13.32 -16.29
CA THR A 203 2.83 14.04 -17.22
C THR A 203 3.22 13.89 -18.68
N LYS A 204 4.50 13.62 -18.99
CA LYS A 204 5.03 13.64 -20.39
C LYS A 204 5.67 12.33 -20.84
N ARG A 205 6.09 11.44 -19.95
CA ARG A 205 6.88 10.27 -20.32
C ARG A 205 6.22 8.95 -19.96
N VAL A 206 6.01 8.69 -18.68
CA VAL A 206 5.47 7.42 -18.19
C VAL A 206 4.00 7.28 -18.52
N THR A 207 3.64 6.15 -19.16
CA THR A 207 2.25 5.83 -19.50
C THR A 207 1.62 4.83 -18.52
N LYS A 208 2.44 3.95 -17.93
CA LYS A 208 2.01 2.96 -16.93
C LYS A 208 2.97 2.92 -15.75
N ILE A 209 2.43 2.75 -14.56
CA ILE A 209 3.21 2.69 -13.32
C ILE A 209 3.06 1.29 -12.71
N ILE A 210 4.20 0.69 -12.34
CA ILE A 210 4.27 -0.43 -11.41
C ILE A 210 4.87 0.12 -10.12
N ASN A 211 4.08 0.10 -9.05
CA ASN A 211 4.48 0.68 -7.77
C ASN A 211 5.02 -0.41 -6.84
N VAL A 212 6.24 -0.24 -6.32
CA VAL A 212 6.95 -1.27 -5.55
C VAL A 212 7.45 -0.70 -4.22
N PRO A 213 6.57 -0.38 -3.25
CA PRO A 213 7.00 0.07 -1.92
C PRO A 213 7.52 -1.10 -1.07
N PRO A 214 8.43 -0.84 -0.10
CA PRO A 214 8.81 -1.82 0.91
C PRO A 214 7.75 -1.93 2.02
N LEU A 215 7.75 -3.04 2.74
CA LEU A 215 7.00 -3.15 4.01
C LEU A 215 7.79 -2.46 5.14
N LEU A 216 7.68 -1.15 5.18
CA LEU A 216 8.41 -0.25 6.05
C LEU A 216 7.44 0.66 6.81
N ASN A 217 7.66 0.86 8.12
CA ASN A 217 6.84 1.79 8.89
C ASN A 217 7.06 3.24 8.46
N HIS A 218 6.02 4.05 8.64
CA HIS A 218 6.09 5.51 8.59
C HIS A 218 5.31 6.07 9.79
N ASN A 219 5.91 6.98 10.56
CA ASN A 219 5.34 7.40 11.86
C ASN A 219 4.02 8.17 11.71
N VAL A 220 3.82 8.86 10.60
CA VAL A 220 2.61 9.66 10.36
C VAL A 220 1.62 8.92 9.46
N ALA A 221 2.06 8.35 8.34
CA ALA A 221 1.20 7.63 7.41
C ALA A 221 0.94 6.16 7.82
N GLY A 222 1.57 5.68 8.90
CA GLY A 222 1.48 4.29 9.38
C GLY A 222 2.38 3.32 8.63
N VAL A 223 2.47 3.44 7.33
CA VAL A 223 3.32 2.65 6.43
C VAL A 223 3.86 3.53 5.30
N ALA A 224 5.12 3.32 4.90
CA ALA A 224 5.69 3.84 3.66
C ALA A 224 5.16 2.97 2.49
N GLY A 225 3.85 2.94 2.35
CA GLY A 225 3.12 2.03 1.49
C GLY A 225 2.87 2.56 0.08
N ASN A 226 1.87 1.99 -0.54
CA ASN A 226 1.54 2.27 -1.94
C ASN A 226 1.03 3.69 -2.14
N LEU A 227 0.14 4.17 -1.26
CA LEU A 227 -0.43 5.51 -1.36
C LEU A 227 0.61 6.59 -1.08
N PHE A 228 1.25 6.54 0.09
CA PHE A 228 2.15 7.59 0.56
C PHE A 228 3.38 7.76 -0.35
N THR A 229 4.10 6.67 -0.64
CA THR A 229 5.37 6.79 -1.37
C THR A 229 5.17 7.26 -2.81
N LEU A 230 4.09 6.84 -3.47
CA LEU A 230 3.79 7.29 -4.83
C LEU A 230 3.32 8.74 -4.84
N ALA A 231 2.33 9.10 -4.01
CA ALA A 231 1.81 10.46 -3.96
C ALA A 231 2.91 11.50 -3.64
N MET A 232 3.71 11.23 -2.59
CA MET A 232 4.74 12.17 -2.16
C MET A 232 5.94 12.25 -3.11
N ALA A 233 6.23 11.22 -3.90
CA ALA A 233 7.28 11.29 -4.90
C ALA A 233 6.82 11.94 -6.22
N SER A 234 5.51 11.98 -6.47
CA SER A 234 4.93 12.48 -7.72
C SER A 234 4.88 14.01 -7.80
N VAL A 235 4.98 14.71 -6.66
CA VAL A 235 4.81 16.16 -6.61
C VAL A 235 5.95 16.86 -5.89
N ASP A 236 6.19 18.16 -6.24
CA ASP A 236 7.04 19.05 -5.47
C ASP A 236 6.31 19.63 -4.24
N ASN A 237 6.96 20.51 -3.49
CA ASN A 237 6.38 21.24 -2.34
C ASN A 237 5.54 20.36 -1.39
N ASN A 238 5.93 19.09 -1.22
CA ASN A 238 5.20 18.11 -0.43
C ASN A 238 5.55 18.13 1.07
N LEU A 239 6.67 18.75 1.47
CA LEU A 239 7.12 18.81 2.87
C LEU A 239 6.10 19.49 3.78
N ARG A 240 5.27 20.40 3.25
CA ARG A 240 4.20 21.09 3.97
C ARG A 240 3.14 20.15 4.55
N PHE A 241 3.07 18.91 4.08
CA PHE A 241 2.09 17.91 4.52
C PHE A 241 2.67 16.86 5.45
N GLN A 242 3.97 16.54 5.32
CA GLN A 242 4.56 15.29 5.83
C GLN A 242 4.54 15.14 7.35
N ASN A 243 4.57 16.25 8.09
CA ASN A 243 4.65 16.22 9.55
C ASN A 243 3.30 16.38 10.26
N ASN A 244 2.19 16.33 9.52
CA ASN A 244 0.86 16.50 10.06
C ASN A 244 -0.07 15.40 9.58
N ILE A 245 -0.58 14.61 10.54
CA ILE A 245 -1.43 13.43 10.25
C ILE A 245 -2.72 13.81 9.52
N ASP A 246 -3.35 14.93 9.87
CA ASP A 246 -4.62 15.35 9.28
C ASP A 246 -4.41 15.86 7.85
N LEU A 247 -3.29 16.56 7.60
CA LEU A 247 -2.91 16.99 6.26
C LEU A 247 -2.56 15.79 5.38
N LEU A 248 -1.77 14.84 5.86
CA LEU A 248 -1.47 13.62 5.11
C LEU A 248 -2.72 12.80 4.81
N ALA A 249 -3.65 12.72 5.78
CA ALA A 249 -4.90 11.98 5.61
C ALA A 249 -5.76 12.52 4.45
N THR A 250 -5.64 13.80 4.13
CA THR A 250 -6.36 14.43 3.02
C THR A 250 -5.53 14.44 1.75
N THR A 251 -4.28 14.91 1.83
CA THR A 251 -3.48 15.23 0.64
C THR A 251 -2.92 13.98 -0.06
N VAL A 252 -2.58 12.92 0.67
CA VAL A 252 -2.05 11.69 0.06
C VAL A 252 -3.08 11.04 -0.87
N PRO A 253 -4.33 10.78 -0.43
CA PRO A 253 -5.35 10.23 -1.32
C PRO A 253 -5.69 11.15 -2.50
N GLU A 254 -5.79 12.48 -2.27
CA GLU A 254 -6.12 13.44 -3.31
C GLU A 254 -5.02 13.55 -4.39
N ILE A 255 -3.74 13.53 -3.99
CA ILE A 255 -2.63 13.51 -4.95
C ILE A 255 -2.57 12.17 -5.69
N TYR A 256 -2.78 11.05 -4.97
CA TYR A 256 -2.82 9.75 -5.62
C TYR A 256 -3.95 9.65 -6.65
N ALA A 257 -5.12 10.26 -6.38
CA ALA A 257 -6.28 10.27 -7.27
C ALA A 257 -6.11 11.14 -8.53
N LEU A 258 -5.01 11.90 -8.66
CA LEU A 258 -4.75 12.62 -9.91
C LEU A 258 -4.62 11.64 -11.08
N PRO A 259 -5.23 11.94 -12.24
CA PRO A 259 -5.17 11.05 -13.42
C PRO A 259 -3.74 10.72 -13.87
N GLU A 260 -2.82 11.68 -13.71
CA GLU A 260 -1.41 11.52 -14.06
C GLU A 260 -0.66 10.59 -13.11
N VAL A 261 -1.26 10.25 -11.96
CA VAL A 261 -0.68 9.40 -10.92
C VAL A 261 -1.45 8.07 -10.84
N GLY A 262 -2.63 8.07 -10.24
CA GLY A 262 -3.37 6.86 -9.90
C GLY A 262 -3.88 6.06 -11.10
N ASP A 263 -4.43 6.73 -12.13
CA ASP A 263 -4.96 6.05 -13.32
C ASP A 263 -3.87 5.33 -14.14
N LYS A 264 -2.61 5.68 -13.92
CA LYS A 264 -1.48 5.00 -14.58
C LYS A 264 -0.99 3.76 -13.83
N VAL A 265 -1.41 3.56 -12.57
CA VAL A 265 -0.97 2.41 -11.78
C VAL A 265 -1.69 1.15 -12.25
N VAL A 266 -0.94 0.21 -12.79
CA VAL A 266 -1.47 -1.07 -13.28
C VAL A 266 -1.25 -2.21 -12.31
N LEU A 267 -0.25 -2.08 -11.41
CA LEU A 267 0.11 -3.09 -10.45
C LEU A 267 0.82 -2.46 -9.25
N ASN A 268 0.41 -2.85 -8.05
CA ASN A 268 1.12 -2.57 -6.81
C ASN A 268 1.75 -3.87 -6.29
N ILE A 269 3.02 -3.81 -5.88
CA ILE A 269 3.78 -4.94 -5.35
C ILE A 269 4.45 -4.50 -4.05
N VAL A 270 4.03 -5.01 -2.91
CA VAL A 270 4.73 -4.74 -1.65
C VAL A 270 5.93 -5.69 -1.54
N ASP A 271 7.14 -5.12 -1.47
CA ASP A 271 8.34 -5.83 -1.08
C ASP A 271 8.31 -6.11 0.44
N ALA A 272 7.69 -7.22 0.80
CA ALA A 272 7.58 -7.73 2.16
C ALA A 272 8.59 -8.86 2.43
N LEU A 273 9.72 -8.89 1.73
CA LEU A 273 10.81 -9.83 2.05
C LEU A 273 11.27 -9.65 3.49
N VAL A 274 11.33 -8.41 3.92
CA VAL A 274 11.61 -8.03 5.31
C VAL A 274 10.66 -6.92 5.71
N ALA A 275 9.95 -7.07 6.82
CA ALA A 275 9.15 -6.03 7.45
C ALA A 275 10.00 -5.26 8.47
N GLN A 276 10.18 -3.96 8.29
CA GLN A 276 10.76 -3.10 9.31
C GLN A 276 9.63 -2.31 9.99
N TYR A 277 9.38 -2.63 11.27
CA TYR A 277 8.22 -2.13 12.00
C TYR A 277 8.48 -0.87 12.82
N GLN A 278 9.74 -0.37 12.84
CA GLN A 278 10.14 0.91 13.43
C GLN A 278 11.42 1.43 12.76
N GLY A 279 11.67 2.75 12.84
CA GLY A 279 12.91 3.38 12.35
C GLY A 279 12.73 4.15 11.05
N GLU A 280 11.56 4.07 10.37
CA GLU A 280 11.29 4.78 9.11
C GLU A 280 12.40 4.58 8.06
N GLU A 281 12.88 5.65 7.44
CA GLU A 281 13.94 5.63 6.43
C GLU A 281 15.35 5.32 7.00
N THR A 282 15.47 5.14 8.32
CA THR A 282 16.72 4.69 8.92
C THR A 282 16.81 3.17 8.90
N ILE A 283 17.94 2.61 8.46
CA ILE A 283 18.18 1.16 8.51
C ILE A 283 18.23 0.70 9.97
N ALA A 284 17.20 -0.05 10.39
CA ALA A 284 17.02 -0.48 11.78
C ALA A 284 16.71 -1.99 11.85
N LEU A 285 17.72 -2.81 11.52
CA LEU A 285 17.54 -4.28 11.42
C LEU A 285 17.10 -4.94 12.74
N HIS A 286 17.37 -4.31 13.90
CA HIS A 286 16.84 -4.78 15.19
C HIS A 286 15.33 -4.60 15.35
N TYR A 287 14.71 -3.78 14.49
CA TYR A 287 13.25 -3.66 14.35
C TYR A 287 12.74 -4.27 13.03
N ALA A 288 13.46 -5.25 12.50
CA ALA A 288 13.11 -5.87 11.24
C ALA A 288 12.89 -7.38 11.40
N LYS A 289 11.95 -7.92 10.62
CA LYS A 289 11.61 -9.35 10.58
C LYS A 289 11.55 -9.82 9.13
N PRO A 290 12.29 -10.88 8.75
CA PRO A 290 12.09 -11.56 7.48
C PRO A 290 10.70 -12.20 7.42
N LEU A 291 9.89 -11.80 6.45
CA LEU A 291 8.61 -12.43 6.13
C LEU A 291 8.72 -13.32 4.89
N ASN A 292 9.67 -12.99 4.01
CA ASN A 292 9.89 -13.68 2.76
C ASN A 292 8.63 -13.68 1.87
N GLU A 293 7.96 -12.53 1.76
CA GLU A 293 6.73 -12.35 1.01
C GLU A 293 6.88 -11.28 -0.08
N LEU A 294 6.16 -11.48 -1.19
CA LEU A 294 5.77 -10.45 -2.14
C LEU A 294 4.25 -10.39 -2.17
N ARG A 295 3.67 -9.19 -2.16
CA ARG A 295 2.21 -9.02 -2.15
C ARG A 295 1.78 -8.22 -3.36
N PHE A 296 0.82 -8.74 -4.12
CA PHE A 296 0.34 -8.18 -5.38
C PHE A 296 -1.12 -7.78 -5.26
N SER A 297 -1.48 -6.60 -5.74
CA SER A 297 -2.88 -6.15 -5.86
C SER A 297 -3.01 -4.96 -6.82
N LYS A 298 -4.21 -4.77 -7.36
CA LYS A 298 -4.60 -3.48 -7.96
C LYS A 298 -5.01 -2.45 -6.91
N ASP A 299 -5.42 -2.91 -5.73
CA ASP A 299 -5.93 -2.06 -4.64
C ASP A 299 -4.79 -1.63 -3.70
N PRO A 300 -4.34 -0.37 -3.78
CA PRO A 300 -3.28 0.15 -2.91
C PRO A 300 -3.71 0.27 -1.44
N VAL A 301 -5.02 0.54 -1.20
CA VAL A 301 -5.58 0.71 0.15
C VAL A 301 -5.56 -0.61 0.91
N ALA A 302 -6.03 -1.69 0.26
CA ALA A 302 -6.01 -3.03 0.83
C ALA A 302 -4.59 -3.49 1.19
N LEU A 303 -3.61 -3.25 0.30
CA LEU A 303 -2.20 -3.58 0.55
C LEU A 303 -1.63 -2.79 1.74
N ASP A 304 -1.92 -1.50 1.83
CA ASP A 304 -1.40 -0.65 2.90
C ASP A 304 -2.02 -1.00 4.26
N LEU A 305 -3.32 -1.30 4.31
CA LEU A 305 -3.99 -1.77 5.53
C LEU A 305 -3.42 -3.10 6.01
N LEU A 306 -3.24 -4.08 5.11
CA LEU A 306 -2.60 -5.35 5.45
C LEU A 306 -1.14 -5.17 5.90
N SER A 307 -0.45 -4.19 5.34
CA SER A 307 0.91 -3.84 5.73
C SER A 307 0.97 -3.23 7.13
N ILE A 308 0.09 -2.30 7.47
CA ILE A 308 -0.03 -1.73 8.83
C ILE A 308 -0.40 -2.82 9.84
N HIS A 309 -1.35 -3.69 9.51
CA HIS A 309 -1.73 -4.79 10.37
C HIS A 309 -0.53 -5.68 10.70
N GLU A 310 0.26 -6.04 9.69
CA GLU A 310 1.47 -6.84 9.88
C GLU A 310 2.53 -6.13 10.73
N LEU A 311 2.79 -4.83 10.45
CA LEU A 311 3.73 -4.04 11.25
C LEU A 311 3.30 -3.95 12.73
N ASN A 312 2.01 -3.77 12.99
CA ASN A 312 1.47 -3.73 14.35
C ASN A 312 1.57 -5.09 15.04
N ARG A 313 1.30 -6.18 14.33
CA ARG A 313 1.51 -7.55 14.83
C ARG A 313 2.97 -7.79 15.26
N GLN A 314 3.95 -7.28 14.48
CA GLN A 314 5.36 -7.37 14.88
C GLN A 314 5.64 -6.52 16.13
N ARG A 315 5.08 -5.30 16.21
CA ARG A 315 5.22 -4.45 17.41
C ARG A 315 4.68 -5.13 18.66
N GLU A 316 3.49 -5.70 18.58
CA GLU A 316 2.90 -6.48 19.69
C GLU A 316 3.81 -7.64 20.12
N THR A 317 4.29 -8.41 19.14
CA THR A 317 5.16 -9.58 19.40
C THR A 317 6.44 -9.20 20.14
N TYR A 318 7.00 -8.02 19.84
CA TYR A 318 8.28 -7.55 20.41
C TYR A 318 8.14 -6.47 21.48
N GLY A 319 6.90 -6.19 21.95
CA GLY A 319 6.66 -5.21 23.01
C GLY A 319 6.97 -3.77 22.62
N VAL A 320 6.87 -3.43 21.33
CA VAL A 320 7.06 -2.07 20.82
C VAL A 320 5.70 -1.35 20.79
N PRO A 321 5.62 -0.07 21.24
CA PRO A 321 4.36 0.68 21.20
C PRO A 321 3.76 0.77 19.81
N ILE A 322 2.44 0.57 19.72
CA ILE A 322 1.69 0.73 18.47
C ILE A 322 1.31 2.20 18.33
N PRO A 323 1.72 2.88 17.25
CA PRO A 323 1.32 4.25 16.99
C PRO A 323 -0.19 4.32 16.69
N LYS A 324 -0.78 5.50 16.93
CA LYS A 324 -2.18 5.74 16.54
C LYS A 324 -2.30 5.59 15.01
N PRO A 325 -3.17 4.71 14.52
CA PRO A 325 -3.28 4.49 13.08
C PRO A 325 -3.91 5.71 12.37
N PRO A 326 -3.46 6.05 11.17
CA PRO A 326 -3.99 7.16 10.36
C PRO A 326 -5.28 6.72 9.63
N PHE A 327 -6.31 6.30 10.36
CA PHE A 327 -7.54 5.76 9.75
C PHE A 327 -8.17 6.70 8.73
N HIS A 328 -8.19 8.01 8.99
CA HIS A 328 -8.77 8.98 8.07
C HIS A 328 -8.08 9.02 6.69
N LEU A 329 -6.79 8.67 6.61
CA LEU A 329 -6.10 8.56 5.31
C LEU A 329 -6.76 7.49 4.44
N PHE A 330 -7.04 6.32 5.02
CA PHE A 330 -7.62 5.20 4.29
C PHE A 330 -9.12 5.39 4.04
N GLU A 331 -9.85 6.01 4.98
CA GLU A 331 -11.25 6.40 4.78
C GLU A 331 -11.37 7.37 3.59
N ASN A 332 -10.55 8.41 3.55
CA ASN A 332 -10.52 9.37 2.44
C ASN A 332 -10.11 8.68 1.12
N ALA A 333 -9.13 7.79 1.14
CA ALA A 333 -8.76 7.01 -0.04
C ALA A 333 -9.92 6.15 -0.56
N SER A 334 -10.68 5.54 0.33
CA SER A 334 -11.87 4.76 -0.05
C SER A 334 -13.02 5.62 -0.57
N LEU A 335 -13.20 6.83 -0.02
CA LEU A 335 -14.17 7.80 -0.54
C LEU A 335 -13.83 8.29 -1.95
N LEU A 336 -12.55 8.32 -2.30
CA LEU A 336 -12.04 8.62 -3.64
C LEU A 336 -11.96 7.37 -4.55
N GLU A 337 -12.57 6.25 -4.13
CA GLU A 337 -12.64 4.98 -4.87
C GLU A 337 -11.26 4.37 -5.19
N LEU A 338 -10.21 4.72 -4.42
CA LEU A 338 -8.87 4.19 -4.62
C LEU A 338 -8.70 2.75 -4.14
N GLY A 339 -9.61 2.25 -3.29
CA GLY A 339 -9.60 0.88 -2.80
C GLY A 339 -10.52 0.65 -1.60
N ASN A 340 -10.46 -0.55 -1.04
CA ASN A 340 -11.32 -1.00 0.04
C ASN A 340 -10.66 -0.90 1.42
N THR A 341 -11.38 -0.28 2.37
CA THR A 341 -11.01 -0.27 3.80
C THR A 341 -11.70 -1.38 4.61
N ASP A 342 -12.75 -1.96 4.08
CA ASP A 342 -13.49 -3.04 4.75
C ASP A 342 -12.75 -4.38 4.53
N VAL A 343 -12.12 -4.90 5.59
CA VAL A 343 -11.38 -6.18 5.55
C VAL A 343 -12.24 -7.36 5.06
N ARG A 344 -13.57 -7.30 5.22
CA ARG A 344 -14.48 -8.33 4.72
C ARG A 344 -14.57 -8.34 3.19
N LYS A 345 -14.17 -7.26 2.55
CA LYS A 345 -14.09 -7.10 1.10
C LYS A 345 -12.71 -7.42 0.55
N ILE A 346 -11.73 -7.69 1.39
CA ILE A 346 -10.37 -8.06 0.98
C ILE A 346 -10.29 -9.58 0.94
N GLN A 347 -10.11 -10.12 -0.24
CA GLN A 347 -9.85 -11.54 -0.46
C GLN A 347 -8.35 -11.75 -0.49
N LEU A 348 -7.83 -12.50 0.49
CA LEU A 348 -6.42 -12.84 0.57
C LEU A 348 -6.20 -14.24 0.02
N GLU A 349 -5.30 -14.36 -0.96
CA GLU A 349 -4.82 -15.62 -1.49
C GLU A 349 -3.35 -15.81 -1.13
N LEU A 350 -2.99 -16.98 -0.60
CA LEU A 350 -1.62 -17.32 -0.22
C LEU A 350 -1.06 -18.42 -1.13
N ILE A 351 0.06 -18.13 -1.80
CA ILE A 351 0.85 -19.09 -2.56
C ILE A 351 2.14 -19.39 -1.79
N GLY A 352 2.37 -20.65 -1.49
CA GLY A 352 3.53 -21.12 -0.76
C GLY A 352 3.20 -21.66 0.62
N PRO A 353 4.20 -22.03 1.43
CA PRO A 353 3.97 -22.62 2.75
C PRO A 353 3.31 -21.61 3.69
N ALA A 354 2.36 -22.07 4.49
CA ALA A 354 1.78 -21.28 5.57
C ALA A 354 2.89 -20.85 6.55
N ALA A 355 2.73 -19.69 7.20
CA ALA A 355 3.65 -19.28 8.25
C ALA A 355 3.68 -20.36 9.34
N ARG A 356 4.83 -20.94 9.60
CA ARG A 356 4.99 -21.77 10.80
C ARG A 356 4.88 -20.84 12.00
N ASP A 357 3.92 -21.12 12.86
CA ASP A 357 3.82 -20.47 14.15
C ASP A 357 5.10 -20.79 14.93
N GLN A 358 6.00 -19.81 15.06
CA GLN A 358 7.27 -20.00 15.78
C GLN A 358 7.06 -20.08 17.30
N SER A 359 5.83 -20.01 17.79
CA SER A 359 5.49 -20.22 19.20
C SER A 359 5.65 -21.67 19.67
N SER A 360 5.68 -22.65 18.75
CA SER A 360 5.82 -24.08 19.10
C SER A 360 7.27 -24.59 19.17
N ALA A 361 8.27 -23.80 18.81
CA ALA A 361 9.68 -24.22 18.82
C ALA A 361 10.45 -23.92 20.14
N MET A 362 9.80 -23.29 21.13
CA MET A 362 10.44 -22.98 22.43
C MET A 362 10.09 -23.95 23.58
N VAL A 363 9.42 -25.05 23.31
CA VAL A 363 9.02 -26.01 24.37
C VAL A 363 9.59 -27.40 24.11
N THR A 364 10.87 -27.54 23.85
CA THR A 364 11.56 -28.83 24.01
C THR A 364 13.06 -28.61 24.24
N ASN A 365 13.44 -28.00 25.35
CA ASN A 365 14.75 -28.26 25.98
C ASN A 365 14.55 -28.37 27.50
N LYS A 366 14.03 -29.53 27.92
CA LYS A 366 14.14 -29.97 29.31
C LYS A 366 15.53 -30.59 29.45
N PRO A 367 16.42 -30.06 30.31
CA PRO A 367 17.68 -30.75 30.57
C PRO A 367 17.40 -32.07 31.24
N ALA A 368 17.99 -33.13 30.72
CA ALA A 368 17.99 -34.44 31.35
C ALA A 368 18.67 -34.30 32.71
N SER A 369 17.93 -34.56 33.79
CA SER A 369 18.46 -34.78 35.11
C SER A 369 19.23 -36.10 35.12
N GLY A 370 20.54 -36.01 35.12
CA GLY A 370 21.43 -37.15 35.44
C GLY A 370 21.31 -37.52 36.90
N SER A 371 21.04 -38.77 37.15
CA SER A 371 21.28 -39.46 38.40
C SER A 371 22.77 -39.76 38.57
#